data_543fed048f56e2a7a8b94ea14ca2946c
#
_entry.id   543fed048f56e2a7a8b94ea14ca2946c
#
_cell.length_a   1.000
_cell.length_b   1.000
_cell.length_c   1.000
_cell.angle_alpha   90.00
_cell.angle_beta   90.00
_cell.angle_gamma   90.00
#
_symmetry.space_group_name_H-M   'P 1'
#
loop_
_entity.id
_entity.type
_entity.pdbx_description
1 polymer ?
#
loop_
_entity_poly.entity_id
_entity_poly.type
_entity_poly.pdbx_seq_one_letter_code
_entity_poly.pdbx_strand_id
1 'polypeptide(L)'
;MTFVKTISIYDRRHAANFAAYIKDDRAIARSSQYIANEDRFEEEMVKTRAVYEHDRPSRAGAKCPIYVTQALGFNPDESGRNGKVTPAVAMSYVGDYVSTRYPNQEAVWVLHHEHCSADGTDRLAAHLCINISDISTGRRLDEGPSRVAKIERAKTVRALDEKYGLAQLQAGVRNSRIHARQPTKAERRMRRDGLRSDKQYIRDAVRASMREAREGGGDRMRDFAERLKAKGVRMTVSANRKGLVFELSLIHISEPTRLGMI
;
A
#
# COMPACT_ATOMS: atom_id res chain seq x y z
N MET A 1 3.04 3.53 11.60
CA MET A 1 1.75 3.49 10.89
C MET A 1 1.66 2.21 10.09
N THR A 2 0.55 1.51 10.24
CA THR A 2 0.22 0.29 9.51
C THR A 2 -0.45 0.61 8.16
N PHE A 3 -0.19 -0.17 7.13
CA PHE A 3 -0.91 -0.06 5.86
C PHE A 3 -1.66 -1.35 5.55
N VAL A 4 -2.75 -1.24 4.80
CA VAL A 4 -3.53 -2.39 4.35
C VAL A 4 -3.66 -2.39 2.82
N LYS A 5 -3.36 -3.53 2.20
CA LYS A 5 -3.57 -3.79 0.77
C LYS A 5 -4.54 -4.95 0.63
N THR A 6 -5.53 -4.81 -0.22
CA THR A 6 -6.57 -5.84 -0.43
C THR A 6 -6.58 -6.29 -1.89
N ILE A 7 -6.73 -7.59 -2.11
CA ILE A 7 -6.85 -8.21 -3.42
C ILE A 7 -7.92 -9.30 -3.31
N SER A 8 -8.89 -9.31 -4.24
CA SER A 8 -9.82 -10.42 -4.39
C SER A 8 -9.23 -11.45 -5.36
N ILE A 9 -9.23 -12.71 -4.97
CA ILE A 9 -8.74 -13.84 -5.78
C ILE A 9 -9.93 -14.52 -6.44
N TYR A 10 -9.87 -14.66 -7.77
CA TYR A 10 -10.93 -15.25 -8.59
C TYR A 10 -10.49 -16.54 -9.27
N ASP A 11 -9.21 -16.79 -9.34
CA ASP A 11 -8.58 -17.92 -10.03
C ASP A 11 -8.12 -18.98 -9.03
N ARG A 12 -8.41 -20.27 -9.33
CA ARG A 12 -8.09 -21.40 -8.45
C ARG A 12 -6.59 -21.59 -8.27
N ARG A 13 -5.78 -21.38 -9.30
CA ARG A 13 -4.33 -21.50 -9.21
C ARG A 13 -3.75 -20.42 -8.31
N HIS A 14 -4.26 -19.20 -8.42
CA HIS A 14 -3.88 -18.09 -7.54
C HIS A 14 -4.29 -18.38 -6.09
N ALA A 15 -5.48 -18.94 -5.87
CA ALA A 15 -5.94 -19.33 -4.55
C ALA A 15 -5.03 -20.40 -3.92
N ALA A 16 -4.67 -21.45 -4.67
CA ALA A 16 -3.76 -22.51 -4.21
C ALA A 16 -2.35 -21.96 -3.89
N ASN A 17 -1.80 -21.10 -4.74
CA ASN A 17 -0.50 -20.46 -4.48
C ASN A 17 -0.54 -19.59 -3.22
N PHE A 18 -1.62 -18.85 -2.99
CA PHE A 18 -1.77 -18.05 -1.79
C PHE A 18 -1.94 -18.91 -0.54
N ALA A 19 -2.68 -20.02 -0.64
CA ALA A 19 -2.84 -20.96 0.46
C ALA A 19 -1.51 -21.63 0.83
N ALA A 20 -0.71 -22.03 -0.16
CA ALA A 20 0.65 -22.52 0.07
C ALA A 20 1.53 -21.48 0.77
N TYR A 21 1.39 -20.21 0.39
CA TYR A 21 2.11 -19.10 1.04
C TYR A 21 1.68 -18.90 2.51
N ILE A 22 0.42 -19.04 2.83
CA ILE A 22 -0.09 -18.98 4.22
C ILE A 22 0.46 -20.13 5.08
N LYS A 23 0.70 -21.30 4.46
CA LYS A 23 1.21 -22.52 5.14
C LYS A 23 2.72 -22.64 5.14
N ASP A 24 3.43 -21.67 4.54
CA ASP A 24 4.90 -21.68 4.43
C ASP A 24 5.58 -21.71 5.81
N ASP A 25 6.59 -22.55 5.96
CA ASP A 25 7.37 -22.73 7.19
C ASP A 25 8.15 -21.48 7.62
N ARG A 26 8.27 -20.46 6.74
CA ARG A 26 8.83 -19.15 7.07
C ARG A 26 7.91 -18.29 7.92
N ALA A 27 6.71 -18.76 8.23
CA ALA A 27 5.77 -18.09 9.10
C ALA A 27 6.34 -17.96 10.51
N ILE A 28 6.36 -16.75 11.05
CA ILE A 28 6.72 -16.49 12.46
C ILE A 28 5.60 -16.96 13.39
N ALA A 29 4.36 -16.71 12.99
CA ALA A 29 3.16 -17.08 13.72
C ALA A 29 1.99 -17.18 12.76
N ARG A 30 1.00 -18.04 13.12
CA ARG A 30 -0.26 -18.20 12.41
C ARG A 30 -1.40 -18.19 13.41
N SER A 31 -2.57 -17.74 12.99
CA SER A 31 -3.80 -17.80 13.76
C SER A 31 -5.00 -17.73 12.83
N SER A 32 -6.17 -18.03 13.36
CA SER A 32 -7.40 -18.11 12.59
C SER A 32 -8.61 -17.64 13.39
N GLN A 33 -9.71 -17.41 12.67
CA GLN A 33 -11.05 -17.17 13.21
C GLN A 33 -12.03 -18.09 12.49
N TYR A 34 -12.81 -18.86 13.26
CA TYR A 34 -13.82 -19.83 12.78
C TYR A 34 -13.25 -20.92 11.85
N ILE A 35 -11.99 -21.24 11.97
CA ILE A 35 -11.30 -22.32 11.28
C ILE A 35 -10.87 -23.35 12.33
N ALA A 36 -11.28 -24.59 12.18
CA ALA A 36 -10.95 -25.67 13.11
C ALA A 36 -9.53 -26.21 12.89
N ASN A 37 -9.08 -26.25 11.63
CA ASN A 37 -7.73 -26.69 11.27
C ASN A 37 -7.08 -25.75 10.27
N GLU A 38 -6.10 -24.98 10.73
CA GLU A 38 -5.39 -23.98 9.91
C GLU A 38 -4.66 -24.57 8.71
N ASP A 39 -4.25 -25.85 8.76
CA ASP A 39 -3.60 -26.50 7.62
C ASP A 39 -4.60 -26.95 6.54
N ARG A 40 -5.88 -26.98 6.88
CA ARG A 40 -6.98 -27.37 5.98
C ARG A 40 -8.00 -26.25 5.77
N PHE A 41 -7.63 -25.02 6.04
CA PHE A 41 -8.54 -23.87 5.99
C PHE A 41 -9.24 -23.70 4.64
N GLU A 42 -8.57 -24.06 3.53
CA GLU A 42 -9.19 -23.97 2.20
C GLU A 42 -10.38 -24.91 2.05
N GLU A 43 -10.27 -26.14 2.59
CA GLU A 43 -11.34 -27.11 2.53
C GLU A 43 -12.56 -26.66 3.37
N GLU A 44 -12.29 -26.08 4.55
CA GLU A 44 -13.34 -25.56 5.41
C GLU A 44 -14.05 -24.37 4.73
N MET A 45 -13.30 -23.40 4.23
CA MET A 45 -13.84 -22.26 3.51
C MET A 45 -14.61 -22.65 2.24
N VAL A 46 -14.17 -23.71 1.52
CA VAL A 46 -14.90 -24.25 0.36
C VAL A 46 -16.25 -24.83 0.80
N LYS A 47 -16.28 -25.64 1.88
CA LYS A 47 -17.51 -26.21 2.41
C LYS A 47 -18.51 -25.14 2.82
N THR A 48 -18.06 -24.14 3.54
CA THR A 48 -18.90 -23.00 3.94
C THR A 48 -19.48 -22.26 2.73
N ARG A 49 -18.68 -21.99 1.70
CA ARG A 49 -19.19 -21.38 0.46
C ARG A 49 -20.20 -22.26 -0.27
N ALA A 50 -19.98 -23.58 -0.27
CA ALA A 50 -20.91 -24.51 -0.90
C ALA A 50 -22.25 -24.54 -0.18
N VAL A 51 -22.26 -24.54 1.15
CA VAL A 51 -23.47 -24.51 1.98
C VAL A 51 -24.34 -23.30 1.66
N TYR A 52 -23.72 -22.13 1.44
CA TYR A 52 -24.44 -20.89 1.14
C TYR A 52 -24.52 -20.59 -0.36
N GLU A 53 -24.16 -21.51 -1.24
CA GLU A 53 -24.12 -21.35 -2.71
C GLU A 53 -23.26 -20.16 -3.18
N HIS A 54 -22.21 -19.82 -2.41
CA HIS A 54 -21.31 -18.72 -2.72
C HIS A 54 -20.14 -19.08 -3.65
N ASP A 55 -20.06 -20.32 -4.08
CA ASP A 55 -19.17 -20.83 -5.12
C ASP A 55 -19.60 -20.45 -6.55
N ARG A 56 -20.80 -19.88 -6.71
CA ARG A 56 -21.39 -19.44 -7.98
C ARG A 56 -21.53 -17.92 -8.04
N PRO A 57 -21.50 -17.32 -9.22
CA PRO A 57 -21.79 -15.89 -9.39
C PRO A 57 -23.20 -15.53 -8.86
N SER A 58 -23.36 -14.39 -8.20
CA SER A 58 -24.67 -13.90 -7.72
C SER A 58 -25.64 -13.53 -8.84
N ARG A 59 -25.12 -13.27 -10.04
CA ARG A 59 -25.87 -12.98 -11.27
C ARG A 59 -25.01 -13.29 -12.49
N ALA A 60 -25.62 -13.48 -13.65
CA ALA A 60 -24.91 -13.69 -14.88
C ALA A 60 -23.86 -12.58 -15.15
N GLY A 61 -22.64 -12.98 -15.49
CA GLY A 61 -21.52 -12.08 -15.76
C GLY A 61 -20.87 -11.45 -14.51
N ALA A 62 -21.37 -11.69 -13.30
CA ALA A 62 -20.74 -11.23 -12.09
C ALA A 62 -19.47 -12.05 -11.78
N LYS A 63 -18.42 -11.37 -11.29
CA LYS A 63 -17.24 -12.05 -10.78
C LYS A 63 -17.54 -12.68 -9.42
N CYS A 64 -17.12 -13.92 -9.23
CA CYS A 64 -17.23 -14.64 -7.97
C CYS A 64 -15.83 -14.82 -7.37
N PRO A 65 -15.44 -14.05 -6.34
CA PRO A 65 -14.16 -14.25 -5.69
C PRO A 65 -14.16 -15.55 -4.90
N ILE A 66 -12.99 -16.20 -4.84
CA ILE A 66 -12.75 -17.35 -3.98
C ILE A 66 -12.44 -16.90 -2.56
N TYR A 67 -11.53 -15.93 -2.44
CA TYR A 67 -11.14 -15.28 -1.19
C TYR A 67 -10.96 -13.79 -1.37
N VAL A 68 -11.07 -13.07 -0.28
CA VAL A 68 -10.50 -11.74 -0.14
C VAL A 68 -9.18 -11.88 0.62
N THR A 69 -8.08 -11.47 0.01
CA THR A 69 -6.77 -11.50 0.66
C THR A 69 -6.35 -10.08 1.03
N GLN A 70 -5.70 -9.98 2.18
CA GLN A 70 -5.15 -8.71 2.65
C GLN A 70 -3.72 -8.88 3.12
N ALA A 71 -2.94 -7.81 2.97
CA ALA A 71 -1.63 -7.70 3.58
C ALA A 71 -1.62 -6.46 4.48
N LEU A 72 -1.35 -6.66 5.76
CA LEU A 72 -1.12 -5.62 6.74
C LEU A 72 0.38 -5.51 6.98
N GLY A 73 0.99 -4.40 6.54
CA GLY A 73 2.41 -4.15 6.72
C GLY A 73 2.64 -3.11 7.81
N PHE A 74 3.46 -3.45 8.80
CA PHE A 74 3.85 -2.53 9.86
C PHE A 74 5.00 -1.63 9.40
N ASN A 75 5.11 -0.45 10.03
CA ASN A 75 6.20 0.45 9.74
C ASN A 75 7.54 -0.19 10.14
N PRO A 76 8.56 -0.22 9.26
CA PRO A 76 9.88 -0.75 9.59
C PRO A 76 10.49 -0.16 10.86
N ASP A 77 10.31 1.15 11.07
CA ASP A 77 10.83 1.84 12.27
C ASP A 77 10.16 1.37 13.57
N GLU A 78 8.97 0.75 13.47
CA GLU A 78 8.20 0.26 14.62
C GLU A 78 8.26 -1.26 14.76
N SER A 79 8.58 -1.99 13.69
CA SER A 79 8.63 -3.46 13.64
C SER A 79 10.04 -4.03 13.50
N GLY A 80 11.07 -3.20 13.55
CA GLY A 80 12.46 -3.61 13.59
C GLY A 80 12.87 -4.25 14.94
N ARG A 81 14.12 -4.64 15.06
CA ARG A 81 14.68 -5.40 16.20
C ARG A 81 14.35 -4.82 17.59
N ASN A 82 14.23 -3.49 17.71
CA ASN A 82 13.91 -2.78 18.94
C ASN A 82 12.58 -2.02 18.83
N GLY A 83 11.75 -2.37 17.85
CA GLY A 83 10.49 -1.70 17.61
C GLY A 83 9.40 -2.08 18.60
N LYS A 84 8.38 -1.24 18.73
CA LYS A 84 7.21 -1.49 19.57
C LYS A 84 6.36 -2.68 19.10
N VAL A 85 6.38 -2.97 17.79
CA VAL A 85 5.62 -4.04 17.18
C VAL A 85 6.43 -5.33 17.22
N THR A 86 6.27 -6.08 18.29
CA THR A 86 6.76 -7.46 18.41
C THR A 86 5.84 -8.42 17.63
N PRO A 87 6.25 -9.66 17.33
CA PRO A 87 5.37 -10.65 16.74
C PRO A 87 4.05 -10.84 17.49
N ALA A 88 4.09 -10.87 18.83
CA ALA A 88 2.89 -10.99 19.67
C ALA A 88 1.96 -9.78 19.51
N VAL A 89 2.50 -8.57 19.52
CA VAL A 89 1.73 -7.34 19.29
C VAL A 89 1.13 -7.32 17.88
N ALA A 90 1.91 -7.73 16.86
CA ALA A 90 1.42 -7.82 15.49
C ALA A 90 0.25 -8.80 15.36
N MET A 91 0.36 -9.98 15.96
CA MET A 91 -0.72 -11.00 15.94
C MET A 91 -1.98 -10.52 16.66
N SER A 92 -1.84 -9.89 17.83
CA SER A 92 -2.98 -9.29 18.54
C SER A 92 -3.64 -8.17 17.73
N TYR A 93 -2.84 -7.29 17.11
CA TYR A 93 -3.34 -6.24 16.22
C TYR A 93 -4.16 -6.80 15.05
N VAL A 94 -3.64 -7.87 14.41
CA VAL A 94 -4.32 -8.50 13.28
C VAL A 94 -5.61 -9.19 13.73
N GLY A 95 -5.62 -9.86 14.87
CA GLY A 95 -6.81 -10.44 15.46
C GLY A 95 -7.90 -9.39 15.72
N ASP A 96 -7.53 -8.25 16.32
CA ASP A 96 -8.44 -7.11 16.52
C ASP A 96 -8.97 -6.54 15.20
N TYR A 97 -8.10 -6.48 14.19
CA TYR A 97 -8.50 -6.02 12.85
C TYR A 97 -9.52 -6.97 12.22
N VAL A 98 -9.27 -8.28 12.28
CA VAL A 98 -10.16 -9.30 11.72
C VAL A 98 -11.51 -9.29 12.46
N SER A 99 -11.51 -9.32 13.78
CA SER A 99 -12.74 -9.30 14.58
C SER A 99 -13.57 -8.02 14.39
N THR A 100 -12.92 -6.89 14.14
CA THR A 100 -13.61 -5.61 13.89
C THR A 100 -14.20 -5.53 12.47
N ARG A 101 -13.45 -5.97 11.47
CA ARG A 101 -13.85 -5.81 10.05
C ARG A 101 -14.62 -6.98 9.49
N TYR A 102 -14.36 -8.17 10.00
CA TYR A 102 -14.84 -9.44 9.49
C TYR A 102 -15.34 -10.34 10.65
N PRO A 103 -16.28 -9.83 11.49
CA PRO A 103 -16.66 -10.51 12.73
C PRO A 103 -17.26 -11.90 12.52
N ASN A 104 -17.83 -12.14 11.33
CA ASN A 104 -18.56 -13.38 11.03
C ASN A 104 -17.97 -14.15 9.85
N GLN A 105 -16.79 -13.80 9.39
CA GLN A 105 -16.12 -14.51 8.30
C GLN A 105 -15.07 -15.47 8.85
N GLU A 106 -14.98 -16.65 8.25
CA GLU A 106 -13.81 -17.49 8.42
C GLU A 106 -12.58 -16.76 7.90
N ALA A 107 -11.54 -16.70 8.69
CA ALA A 107 -10.29 -16.04 8.31
C ALA A 107 -9.10 -16.81 8.87
N VAL A 108 -8.00 -16.80 8.12
CA VAL A 108 -6.68 -17.25 8.57
C VAL A 108 -5.67 -16.18 8.24
N TRP A 109 -4.69 -15.99 9.11
CA TRP A 109 -3.60 -15.05 8.87
C TRP A 109 -2.28 -15.60 9.36
N VAL A 110 -1.23 -15.15 8.69
CA VAL A 110 0.15 -15.53 8.95
C VAL A 110 1.00 -14.28 9.05
N LEU A 111 1.95 -14.28 9.97
CA LEU A 111 2.94 -13.23 10.16
C LEU A 111 4.27 -13.65 9.57
N HIS A 112 4.85 -12.79 8.72
CA HIS A 112 6.16 -12.98 8.11
C HIS A 112 7.11 -11.82 8.44
N HIS A 113 8.41 -12.12 8.45
CA HIS A 113 9.45 -11.12 8.24
C HIS A 113 9.60 -10.87 6.74
N GLU A 114 9.36 -9.63 6.32
CA GLU A 114 9.58 -9.20 4.94
C GLU A 114 10.80 -8.31 4.83
N HIS A 115 11.73 -8.67 3.94
CA HIS A 115 12.82 -7.81 3.54
C HIS A 115 12.43 -7.02 2.28
N CYS A 116 12.49 -5.68 2.36
CA CYS A 116 12.28 -4.83 1.21
C CYS A 116 13.61 -4.53 0.52
N SER A 117 13.94 -5.28 -0.52
CA SER A 117 15.17 -5.08 -1.32
C SER A 117 15.30 -3.69 -1.96
N ALA A 118 14.21 -2.93 -2.04
CA ALA A 118 14.22 -1.60 -2.66
C ALA A 118 14.77 -0.50 -1.73
N ASP A 119 14.65 -0.67 -0.42
CA ASP A 119 15.11 0.30 0.58
C ASP A 119 15.95 -0.34 1.71
N GLY A 120 16.18 -1.66 1.63
CA GLY A 120 16.97 -2.41 2.60
C GLY A 120 16.33 -2.52 3.98
N THR A 121 15.01 -2.29 4.09
CA THR A 121 14.31 -2.33 5.38
C THR A 121 13.67 -3.68 5.62
N ASP A 122 13.71 -4.13 6.87
CA ASP A 122 12.97 -5.30 7.35
C ASP A 122 11.72 -4.84 8.09
N ARG A 123 10.63 -5.58 7.93
CA ARG A 123 9.38 -5.29 8.62
C ARG A 123 8.60 -6.56 8.89
N LEU A 124 7.69 -6.48 9.85
CA LEU A 124 6.64 -7.47 10.02
C LEU A 124 5.49 -7.17 9.04
N ALA A 125 4.98 -8.21 8.40
CA ALA A 125 3.79 -8.14 7.57
C ALA A 125 2.90 -9.35 7.81
N ALA A 126 1.61 -9.10 8.00
CA ALA A 126 0.62 -10.14 8.13
C ALA A 126 -0.14 -10.31 6.81
N HIS A 127 -0.33 -11.55 6.39
CA HIS A 127 -1.10 -11.91 5.21
C HIS A 127 -2.35 -12.67 5.63
N LEU A 128 -3.50 -12.17 5.21
CA LEU A 128 -4.81 -12.67 5.61
C LEU A 128 -5.52 -13.29 4.42
N CYS A 129 -6.17 -14.42 4.65
CA CYS A 129 -7.17 -15.02 3.77
C CYS A 129 -8.53 -14.95 4.45
N ILE A 130 -9.51 -14.34 3.82
CA ILE A 130 -10.84 -14.09 4.38
C ILE A 130 -11.87 -14.73 3.47
N ASN A 131 -12.72 -15.59 4.02
CA ASN A 131 -13.82 -16.19 3.26
C ASN A 131 -14.87 -15.14 2.90
N ILE A 132 -15.54 -15.35 1.80
CA ILE A 132 -16.59 -14.45 1.30
C ILE A 132 -17.96 -14.70 1.90
N SER A 133 -18.10 -15.71 2.74
CA SER A 133 -19.37 -16.09 3.38
C SER A 133 -19.42 -15.57 4.81
N ASP A 134 -20.49 -14.89 5.16
CA ASP A 134 -20.83 -14.56 6.53
C ASP A 134 -21.56 -15.78 7.15
N ILE A 135 -20.94 -16.41 8.14
CA ILE A 135 -21.45 -17.64 8.73
C ILE A 135 -22.67 -17.43 9.63
N SER A 136 -22.93 -16.22 10.09
CA SER A 136 -24.08 -15.89 10.94
C SER A 136 -25.32 -15.55 10.14
N THR A 137 -25.15 -14.89 9.00
CA THR A 137 -26.28 -14.41 8.17
C THR A 137 -26.46 -15.20 6.88
N GLY A 138 -25.49 -16.03 6.49
CA GLY A 138 -25.47 -16.70 5.20
C GLY A 138 -25.37 -15.77 4.00
N ARG A 139 -24.95 -14.51 4.20
CA ARG A 139 -24.80 -13.54 3.11
C ARG A 139 -23.36 -13.50 2.61
N ARG A 140 -23.20 -13.02 1.39
CA ARG A 140 -21.86 -12.74 0.86
C ARG A 140 -21.28 -11.50 1.53
N LEU A 141 -19.97 -11.54 1.76
CA LEU A 141 -19.21 -10.37 2.19
C LEU A 141 -19.38 -9.23 1.18
N ASP A 142 -19.95 -8.14 1.63
CA ASP A 142 -20.10 -6.90 0.87
C ASP A 142 -19.50 -5.74 1.66
N GLU A 143 -18.35 -5.26 1.23
CA GLU A 143 -17.72 -4.07 1.80
C GLU A 143 -18.21 -2.77 1.12
N GLY A 144 -19.18 -2.85 0.22
CA GLY A 144 -19.68 -1.74 -0.56
C GLY A 144 -18.74 -1.30 -1.68
N PRO A 145 -18.96 -0.11 -2.25
CA PRO A 145 -18.11 0.42 -3.32
C PRO A 145 -16.65 0.49 -2.92
N SER A 146 -15.73 0.12 -3.82
CA SER A 146 -14.29 0.03 -3.55
C SER A 146 -13.69 1.26 -2.86
N ARG A 147 -14.18 2.47 -3.18
CA ARG A 147 -13.73 3.70 -2.52
C ARG A 147 -14.15 3.74 -1.05
N VAL A 148 -15.37 3.35 -0.74
CA VAL A 148 -15.92 3.32 0.63
C VAL A 148 -15.20 2.27 1.45
N ALA A 149 -15.09 1.05 0.93
CA ALA A 149 -14.37 -0.05 1.56
C ALA A 149 -12.92 0.33 1.92
N LYS A 150 -12.22 1.03 1.01
CA LYS A 150 -10.87 1.52 1.26
C LYS A 150 -10.80 2.54 2.40
N ILE A 151 -11.77 3.45 2.48
CA ILE A 151 -11.84 4.46 3.53
C ILE A 151 -12.11 3.79 4.88
N GLU A 152 -13.06 2.86 4.93
CA GLU A 152 -13.42 2.17 6.17
C GLU A 152 -12.28 1.28 6.69
N ARG A 153 -11.57 0.56 5.82
CA ARG A 153 -10.35 -0.16 6.21
C ARG A 153 -9.27 0.78 6.76
N ALA A 154 -9.08 1.93 6.12
CA ALA A 154 -8.13 2.93 6.62
C ALA A 154 -8.53 3.53 7.98
N LYS A 155 -9.82 3.73 8.24
CA LYS A 155 -10.33 4.18 9.56
C LYS A 155 -10.05 3.14 10.63
N THR A 156 -10.35 1.86 10.36
CA THR A 156 -10.08 0.76 11.29
C THR A 156 -8.60 0.68 11.63
N VAL A 157 -7.72 0.72 10.62
CA VAL A 157 -6.26 0.70 10.83
C VAL A 157 -5.80 1.90 11.68
N ARG A 158 -6.35 3.10 11.48
CA ARG A 158 -5.99 4.27 12.31
C ARG A 158 -6.43 4.11 13.76
N ALA A 159 -7.65 3.61 13.98
CA ALA A 159 -8.15 3.36 15.33
C ALA A 159 -7.30 2.30 16.06
N LEU A 160 -6.87 1.26 15.34
CA LEU A 160 -5.98 0.24 15.89
C LEU A 160 -4.56 0.80 16.11
N ASP A 161 -4.01 1.56 15.17
CA ASP A 161 -2.71 2.23 15.36
C ASP A 161 -2.73 3.10 16.62
N GLU A 162 -3.85 3.81 16.90
CA GLU A 162 -4.04 4.58 18.13
C GLU A 162 -4.10 3.68 19.35
N LYS A 163 -4.93 2.62 19.33
CA LYS A 163 -5.05 1.63 20.42
C LYS A 163 -3.70 1.02 20.80
N TYR A 164 -2.87 0.71 19.82
CA TYR A 164 -1.55 0.10 20.02
C TYR A 164 -0.40 1.11 20.17
N GLY A 165 -0.69 2.41 20.24
CA GLY A 165 0.31 3.46 20.39
C GLY A 165 1.29 3.59 19.23
N LEU A 166 0.86 3.20 18.03
CA LEU A 166 1.66 3.27 16.81
C LEU A 166 1.59 4.65 16.15
N ALA A 167 2.58 4.96 15.32
CA ALA A 167 2.66 6.24 14.64
C ALA A 167 1.43 6.49 13.76
N GLN A 168 0.81 7.66 13.96
CA GLN A 168 -0.36 8.10 13.21
C GLN A 168 0.02 8.89 11.96
N LEU A 169 -0.79 8.75 10.91
CA LEU A 169 -0.77 9.71 9.82
C LEU A 169 -1.43 11.01 10.30
N GLN A 170 -0.76 12.12 10.10
CA GLN A 170 -1.36 13.43 10.31
C GLN A 170 -2.39 13.68 9.21
N ALA A 171 -3.63 13.29 9.45
CA ALA A 171 -4.72 13.52 8.51
C ALA A 171 -5.03 15.02 8.41
N GLY A 172 -5.26 15.50 7.19
CA GLY A 172 -5.71 16.87 6.94
C GLY A 172 -4.62 17.93 6.90
N VAL A 173 -3.35 17.60 7.10
CA VAL A 173 -2.26 18.55 6.86
C VAL A 173 -2.11 18.77 5.36
N ARG A 174 -2.51 19.96 4.91
CA ARG A 174 -2.37 20.37 3.50
C ARG A 174 -0.90 20.27 3.10
N ASN A 175 -0.61 19.60 1.99
CA ASN A 175 0.74 19.32 1.50
C ASN A 175 1.62 18.48 2.42
N SER A 176 1.04 17.69 3.31
CA SER A 176 1.81 16.70 4.06
C SER A 176 2.44 15.67 3.11
N ARG A 177 3.56 15.05 3.52
CA ARG A 177 4.22 13.98 2.74
C ARG A 177 3.31 12.79 2.44
N ILE A 178 2.21 12.64 3.17
CA ILE A 178 1.19 11.62 3.00
C ILE A 178 0.47 11.73 1.65
N HIS A 179 0.25 12.96 1.17
CA HIS A 179 -0.39 13.23 -0.11
C HIS A 179 0.62 13.36 -1.26
N ALA A 180 1.92 13.39 -0.95
CA ALA A 180 2.95 13.38 -1.98
C ALA A 180 3.00 12.00 -2.64
N ARG A 181 3.16 11.99 -3.97
CA ARG A 181 3.38 10.75 -4.71
C ARG A 181 4.62 10.05 -4.18
N GLN A 182 4.45 8.82 -3.70
CA GLN A 182 5.55 8.03 -3.17
C GLN A 182 6.54 7.66 -4.30
N PRO A 183 7.83 7.61 -4.00
CA PRO A 183 8.83 7.19 -4.98
C PRO A 183 8.58 5.75 -5.43
N THR A 184 8.77 5.49 -6.71
CA THR A 184 8.70 4.14 -7.28
C THR A 184 9.85 3.27 -6.77
N LYS A 185 9.78 1.94 -6.99
CA LYS A 185 10.91 1.03 -6.67
C LYS A 185 12.21 1.49 -7.33
N ALA A 186 12.14 1.90 -8.61
CA ALA A 186 13.31 2.40 -9.34
C ALA A 186 13.89 3.68 -8.72
N GLU A 187 13.03 4.65 -8.38
CA GLU A 187 13.46 5.90 -7.72
C GLU A 187 14.07 5.64 -6.33
N ARG A 188 13.54 4.68 -5.57
CA ARG A 188 14.10 4.26 -4.27
C ARG A 188 15.47 3.61 -4.43
N ARG A 189 15.63 2.73 -5.43
CA ARG A 189 16.92 2.10 -5.76
C ARG A 189 17.95 3.16 -6.15
N MET A 190 17.61 4.05 -7.09
CA MET A 190 18.51 5.15 -7.50
C MET A 190 18.95 5.99 -6.30
N ARG A 191 18.03 6.35 -5.40
CA ARG A 191 18.36 7.12 -4.20
C ARG A 191 19.28 6.36 -3.25
N ARG A 192 19.09 5.05 -3.07
CA ARG A 192 19.97 4.20 -2.27
C ARG A 192 21.39 4.16 -2.87
N ASP A 193 21.47 4.11 -4.18
CA ASP A 193 22.73 4.08 -4.93
C ASP A 193 23.34 5.50 -5.09
N GLY A 194 22.84 6.51 -4.35
CA GLY A 194 23.31 7.90 -4.38
C GLY A 194 22.90 8.67 -5.65
N LEU A 195 22.10 8.08 -6.51
CA LEU A 195 21.65 8.67 -7.77
C LEU A 195 20.34 9.45 -7.60
N ARG A 196 20.24 10.57 -8.29
CA ARG A 196 19.03 11.38 -8.35
C ARG A 196 18.24 11.04 -9.61
N SER A 197 16.95 10.70 -9.47
CA SER A 197 16.09 10.51 -10.63
C SER A 197 15.63 11.83 -11.25
N ASP A 198 15.41 11.87 -12.58
CA ASP A 198 14.87 13.02 -13.29
C ASP A 198 13.53 13.49 -12.70
N LYS A 199 12.69 12.54 -12.31
CA LYS A 199 11.42 12.85 -11.63
C LYS A 199 11.62 13.54 -10.30
N GLN A 200 12.65 13.17 -9.54
CA GLN A 200 12.97 13.85 -8.29
C GLN A 200 13.55 15.24 -8.57
N TYR A 201 14.40 15.36 -9.58
CA TYR A 201 14.92 16.66 -10.02
C TYR A 201 13.79 17.63 -10.37
N ILE A 202 12.86 17.21 -11.25
CA ILE A 202 11.70 18.02 -11.64
C ILE A 202 10.89 18.45 -10.42
N ARG A 203 10.60 17.52 -9.48
CA ARG A 203 9.83 17.83 -8.26
C ARG A 203 10.51 18.90 -7.41
N ASP A 204 11.81 18.80 -7.25
CA ASP A 204 12.58 19.76 -6.46
C ASP A 204 12.67 21.11 -7.15
N ALA A 205 12.89 21.13 -8.47
CA ALA A 205 12.86 22.35 -9.27
C ALA A 205 11.49 23.05 -9.19
N VAL A 206 10.40 22.32 -9.32
CA VAL A 206 9.03 22.83 -9.18
C VAL A 206 8.81 23.44 -7.79
N ARG A 207 9.18 22.73 -6.72
CA ARG A 207 9.03 23.23 -5.35
C ARG A 207 9.87 24.48 -5.07
N ALA A 208 11.12 24.47 -5.52
CA ALA A 208 12.01 25.65 -5.39
C ALA A 208 11.45 26.85 -6.13
N SER A 209 11.11 26.69 -7.41
CA SER A 209 10.55 27.77 -8.24
C SER A 209 9.22 28.30 -7.71
N MET A 210 8.34 27.43 -7.17
CA MET A 210 7.10 27.88 -6.51
C MET A 210 7.36 28.71 -5.26
N ARG A 211 8.36 28.36 -4.45
CA ARG A 211 8.72 29.11 -3.26
C ARG A 211 9.29 30.48 -3.65
N GLU A 212 10.25 30.46 -4.53
CA GLU A 212 10.89 31.67 -5.03
C GLU A 212 9.90 32.64 -5.71
N ALA A 213 8.92 32.12 -6.48
CA ALA A 213 7.89 32.95 -7.13
C ALA A 213 6.84 33.52 -6.15
N ARG A 214 6.68 32.90 -4.95
CA ARG A 214 5.81 33.45 -3.89
C ARG A 214 6.43 34.61 -3.15
N GLU A 215 7.76 34.66 -3.09
CA GLU A 215 8.54 35.71 -2.44
C GLU A 215 8.71 36.93 -3.38
N GLY A 216 8.53 36.74 -4.69
CA GLY A 216 8.58 37.80 -5.71
C GLY A 216 7.26 38.59 -5.80
N GLY A 217 7.31 39.86 -6.02
CA GLY A 217 6.15 40.78 -6.02
C GLY A 217 5.43 40.95 -7.38
N GLY A 218 5.66 40.08 -8.38
CA GLY A 218 5.13 40.23 -9.74
C GLY A 218 4.05 39.19 -10.15
N ASP A 219 3.89 38.97 -11.46
CA ASP A 219 3.06 37.90 -12.01
C ASP A 219 3.62 36.53 -11.62
N ARG A 220 3.05 35.96 -10.57
CA ARG A 220 3.51 34.70 -9.96
C ARG A 220 3.59 33.53 -10.93
N MET A 221 2.71 33.48 -11.94
CA MET A 221 2.72 32.35 -12.88
C MET A 221 3.85 32.53 -13.92
N ARG A 222 4.05 33.72 -14.38
CA ARG A 222 5.15 34.07 -15.31
C ARG A 222 6.51 33.89 -14.64
N ASP A 223 6.68 34.44 -13.44
CA ASP A 223 7.90 34.31 -12.64
C ASP A 223 8.20 32.83 -12.32
N PHE A 224 7.19 32.07 -11.99
CA PHE A 224 7.33 30.62 -11.79
C PHE A 224 7.79 29.87 -13.05
N ALA A 225 7.23 30.22 -14.22
CA ALA A 225 7.62 29.60 -15.49
C ALA A 225 9.05 29.94 -15.88
N GLU A 226 9.46 31.19 -15.70
CA GLU A 226 10.82 31.64 -15.98
C GLU A 226 11.87 30.99 -15.09
N ARG A 227 11.59 30.84 -13.78
CA ARG A 227 12.45 30.13 -12.82
C ARG A 227 12.57 28.63 -13.11
N LEU A 228 11.48 28.00 -13.56
CA LEU A 228 11.51 26.60 -14.01
C LEU A 228 12.37 26.44 -15.25
N LYS A 229 12.20 27.33 -16.21
CA LYS A 229 13.01 27.34 -17.44
C LYS A 229 14.51 27.52 -17.14
N ALA A 230 14.86 28.42 -16.22
CA ALA A 230 16.24 28.58 -15.75
C ALA A 230 16.83 27.33 -15.11
N LYS A 231 15.98 26.44 -14.53
CA LYS A 231 16.37 25.15 -13.98
C LYS A 231 16.26 23.98 -15.01
N GLY A 232 16.14 24.31 -16.31
CA GLY A 232 16.04 23.33 -17.38
C GLY A 232 14.73 22.52 -17.37
N VAL A 233 13.68 23.01 -16.73
CA VAL A 233 12.37 22.36 -16.69
C VAL A 233 11.37 23.17 -17.51
N ARG A 234 10.81 22.55 -18.56
CA ARG A 234 9.74 23.12 -19.36
C ARG A 234 8.39 22.82 -18.74
N MET A 235 7.53 23.82 -18.69
CA MET A 235 6.15 23.72 -18.24
C MET A 235 5.19 23.89 -19.42
N THR A 236 4.22 23.00 -19.55
CA THR A 236 3.15 23.07 -20.55
C THR A 236 1.80 22.77 -19.89
N VAL A 237 0.71 23.27 -20.49
CA VAL A 237 -0.63 22.92 -20.05
C VAL A 237 -0.99 21.54 -20.62
N SER A 238 -1.57 20.66 -19.80
CA SER A 238 -2.00 19.34 -20.27
C SER A 238 -3.06 19.45 -21.38
N ALA A 239 -3.11 18.44 -22.27
CA ALA A 239 -4.03 18.42 -23.42
C ALA A 239 -5.52 18.62 -23.03
N ASN A 240 -5.91 18.16 -21.85
CA ASN A 240 -7.26 18.37 -21.30
C ASN A 240 -7.44 19.68 -20.53
N ARG A 241 -6.45 20.56 -20.51
CA ARG A 241 -6.41 21.85 -19.80
C ARG A 241 -6.67 21.76 -18.29
N LYS A 242 -6.60 20.56 -17.67
CA LYS A 242 -6.88 20.36 -16.24
C LYS A 242 -5.64 20.34 -15.35
N GLY A 243 -4.45 20.50 -15.91
CA GLY A 243 -3.21 20.47 -15.16
C GLY A 243 -2.00 20.97 -15.92
N LEU A 244 -0.86 21.01 -15.23
CA LEU A 244 0.43 21.37 -15.80
C LEU A 244 1.27 20.09 -15.98
N VAL A 245 2.02 20.05 -17.07
CA VAL A 245 2.99 18.99 -17.39
C VAL A 245 4.38 19.63 -17.30
N PHE A 246 5.30 18.90 -16.66
CA PHE A 246 6.68 19.32 -16.46
C PHE A 246 7.62 18.31 -17.11
N GLU A 247 8.54 18.80 -17.92
CA GLU A 247 9.49 18.00 -18.68
C GLU A 247 10.89 18.57 -18.53
N LEU A 248 11.92 17.71 -18.46
CA LEU A 248 13.31 18.16 -18.55
C LEU A 248 13.60 18.62 -19.98
N SER A 249 14.19 19.81 -20.10
CA SER A 249 14.72 20.28 -21.36
C SER A 249 16.04 19.56 -21.63
N LEU A 250 16.10 18.74 -22.66
CA LEU A 250 17.31 18.00 -23.08
C LEU A 250 18.47 18.90 -23.49
N ILE A 251 18.25 20.23 -23.62
CA ILE A 251 19.24 21.20 -24.07
C ILE A 251 20.27 21.56 -22.98
N HIS A 252 20.05 21.16 -21.72
CA HIS A 252 20.96 21.48 -20.61
C HIS A 252 21.60 20.28 -19.93
N ILE A 253 21.65 19.15 -20.58
CA ILE A 253 22.54 18.05 -20.17
C ILE A 253 23.91 18.41 -20.78
N SER A 254 24.68 19.28 -20.10
CA SER A 254 26.12 19.34 -20.31
C SER A 254 26.68 17.96 -20.04
N GLU A 255 27.40 17.39 -21.01
CA GLU A 255 28.06 16.10 -20.89
C GLU A 255 28.85 16.02 -19.57
N PRO A 256 28.83 14.87 -18.87
CA PRO A 256 29.71 14.70 -17.74
C PRO A 256 31.15 14.81 -18.28
N THR A 257 31.84 15.84 -17.85
CA THR A 257 33.26 16.03 -18.11
C THR A 257 33.97 14.74 -17.72
N ARG A 258 34.45 13.96 -18.70
CA ARG A 258 35.42 12.90 -18.48
C ARG A 258 36.65 13.56 -17.88
N LEU A 259 36.79 13.53 -16.58
CA LEU A 259 38.08 13.76 -15.94
C LEU A 259 38.97 12.60 -16.38
N GLY A 260 39.95 12.94 -17.19
CA GLY A 260 40.94 12.02 -17.73
C GLY A 260 41.66 11.30 -16.62
N MET A 261 41.82 10.01 -16.85
CA MET A 261 42.86 9.23 -16.22
C MET A 261 44.24 9.80 -16.68
N ILE A 262 45.05 10.20 -15.74
CA ILE A 262 46.50 10.14 -15.78
C ILE A 262 46.95 9.22 -14.64
#